data_f26a0053265420a1f685ef1770e4bc10
#
_entry.id   f26a0053265420a1f685ef1770e4bc10
#
_cell.length_a   1.000
_cell.length_b   1.000
_cell.length_c   1.000
_cell.angle_alpha   90.00
_cell.angle_beta   90.00
_cell.angle_gamma   90.00
#
_symmetry.space_group_name_H-M   'P 1'
#
loop_
_entity.id
_entity.type
_entity.pdbx_description
1 polymer ?
#
loop_
_entity_poly.entity_id
_entity_poly.type
_entity_poly.pdbx_seq_one_letter_code
_entity_poly.pdbx_strand_id
1 'polypeptide(L)'
;MPIVCHQVPVLAGSATLATMGTLILCFGKPASYGKHSKSASSGVPLLPARIAWFLQELPSFVVSVGMLAWQPRSLFGPPGNVLLGLFSAHYFQRTFIYSLLTRGRPLSAVIFLRATAFCIGNGLLQAYYLVYCAEYPEEWYTDVRFSFGGLFTYVSGANFLGEIIEWMGYALATWSVPAFAFAFFTLCFLGMQAFYHHRFYLKMFKDYPKSRKALIPFIF
;
A
#
# COMPACT_ATOMS: atom_id res chain seq x y z
N MET A 1 2.43 -5.78 -33.03
CA MET A 1 1.90 -7.03 -32.46
C MET A 1 0.96 -6.63 -31.34
N PRO A 2 -0.28 -7.14 -31.29
CA PRO A 2 -1.14 -6.91 -30.14
C PRO A 2 -0.46 -7.55 -28.92
N ILE A 3 -0.27 -6.76 -27.87
CA ILE A 3 0.29 -7.26 -26.61
C ILE A 3 -0.83 -8.06 -25.95
N VAL A 4 -0.66 -9.38 -25.89
CA VAL A 4 -1.63 -10.31 -25.29
C VAL A 4 -1.48 -10.27 -23.79
N CYS A 5 -2.58 -10.18 -23.04
CA CYS A 5 -2.59 -10.32 -21.60
C CYS A 5 -2.06 -11.72 -21.19
N HIS A 6 -0.95 -11.75 -20.49
CA HIS A 6 -0.43 -12.98 -19.90
C HIS A 6 -1.01 -13.16 -18.47
N GLN A 7 -2.00 -14.03 -18.33
CA GLN A 7 -2.68 -14.26 -17.04
C GLN A 7 -1.77 -14.92 -15.99
N VAL A 8 -0.81 -15.75 -16.42
CA VAL A 8 0.08 -16.48 -15.48
C VAL A 8 0.85 -15.55 -14.54
N PRO A 9 1.60 -14.52 -15.00
CA PRO A 9 2.29 -13.60 -14.09
C PRO A 9 1.32 -12.78 -13.22
N VAL A 10 0.13 -12.44 -13.73
CA VAL A 10 -0.90 -11.74 -12.96
C VAL A 10 -1.41 -12.61 -11.80
N LEU A 11 -1.76 -13.84 -12.07
CA LEU A 11 -2.22 -14.80 -11.05
C LEU A 11 -1.10 -15.12 -10.04
N ALA A 12 0.13 -15.35 -10.51
CA ALA A 12 1.28 -15.64 -9.65
C ALA A 12 1.58 -14.46 -8.72
N GLY A 13 1.60 -13.23 -9.24
CA GLY A 13 1.81 -12.02 -8.44
C GLY A 13 0.69 -11.82 -7.40
N SER A 14 -0.57 -12.00 -7.80
CA SER A 14 -1.73 -11.90 -6.90
C SER A 14 -1.69 -12.96 -5.81
N ALA A 15 -1.38 -14.21 -6.15
CA ALA A 15 -1.22 -15.30 -5.17
C ALA A 15 -0.06 -15.02 -4.20
N THR A 16 1.04 -14.44 -4.67
CA THR A 16 2.16 -14.04 -3.82
C THR A 16 1.73 -13.00 -2.81
N LEU A 17 1.02 -11.94 -3.21
CA LEU A 17 0.50 -10.92 -2.30
C LEU A 17 -0.47 -11.50 -1.26
N ALA A 18 -1.40 -12.34 -1.69
CA ALA A 18 -2.37 -13.00 -0.80
C ALA A 18 -1.66 -13.92 0.21
N THR A 19 -0.68 -14.70 -0.24
CA THR A 19 0.13 -15.57 0.63
C THR A 19 0.92 -14.75 1.64
N MET A 20 1.59 -13.68 1.20
CA MET A 20 2.32 -12.78 2.10
C MET A 20 1.39 -12.16 3.15
N GLY A 21 0.20 -11.71 2.77
CA GLY A 21 -0.81 -11.19 3.70
C GLY A 21 -1.22 -12.24 4.73
N THR A 22 -1.51 -13.46 4.30
CA THR A 22 -1.87 -14.58 5.18
C THR A 22 -0.74 -14.93 6.15
N LEU A 23 0.50 -15.00 5.67
CA LEU A 23 1.65 -15.27 6.54
C LEU A 23 1.88 -14.16 7.57
N ILE A 24 1.66 -12.89 7.19
CA ILE A 24 1.73 -11.77 8.13
C ILE A 24 0.63 -11.87 9.16
N LEU A 25 -0.59 -12.22 8.79
CA LEU A 25 -1.70 -12.39 9.72
C LEU A 25 -1.46 -13.52 10.72
N CYS A 26 -0.95 -14.67 10.25
CA CYS A 26 -0.74 -15.85 11.09
C CYS A 26 0.53 -15.77 11.97
N PHE A 27 1.62 -15.20 11.45
CA PHE A 27 2.95 -15.29 12.07
C PHE A 27 3.64 -13.93 12.21
N GLY A 28 2.96 -12.84 11.84
CA GLY A 28 3.54 -11.50 11.78
C GLY A 28 4.03 -11.03 13.14
N LYS A 29 5.23 -10.45 13.15
CA LYS A 29 5.80 -9.70 14.27
C LYS A 29 5.73 -8.21 13.95
N PRO A 30 5.83 -7.33 14.99
CA PRO A 30 5.92 -5.90 14.72
C PRO A 30 7.06 -5.63 13.72
N ALA A 31 6.78 -4.91 12.66
CA ALA A 31 7.82 -4.53 11.71
C ALA A 31 8.89 -3.68 12.43
N SER A 32 10.15 -4.03 12.24
CA SER A 32 11.29 -3.42 12.95
C SER A 32 11.67 -2.05 12.36
N TYR A 33 10.68 -1.17 12.12
CA TYR A 33 10.90 0.22 11.69
C TYR A 33 10.11 1.21 12.55
N GLY A 34 10.41 2.50 12.39
CA GLY A 34 9.77 3.55 13.18
C GLY A 34 10.03 3.35 14.67
N LYS A 35 8.98 3.41 15.50
CA LYS A 35 9.08 3.25 16.96
C LYS A 35 9.42 1.82 17.42
N HIS A 36 9.27 0.82 16.56
CA HIS A 36 9.66 -0.57 16.81
C HIS A 36 11.05 -0.92 16.28
N SER A 37 11.79 0.07 15.74
CA SER A 37 13.19 -0.12 15.32
C SER A 37 14.04 -0.54 16.52
N LYS A 38 14.63 -1.74 16.46
CA LYS A 38 15.64 -2.17 17.41
C LYS A 38 16.90 -1.33 17.18
N SER A 39 17.53 -0.89 18.27
CA SER A 39 18.82 -0.19 18.22
C SER A 39 19.86 -0.99 17.43
N ALA A 40 20.81 -0.30 16.80
CA ALA A 40 21.78 -0.78 15.81
C ALA A 40 22.77 -1.88 16.29
N SER A 41 22.34 -2.87 17.06
CA SER A 41 23.20 -3.94 17.61
C SER A 41 23.57 -5.05 16.59
N SER A 42 23.13 -4.96 15.33
CA SER A 42 23.24 -6.10 14.38
C SER A 42 24.20 -5.87 13.21
N GLY A 43 25.02 -4.81 13.21
CA GLY A 43 25.99 -4.56 12.10
C GLY A 43 25.34 -4.25 10.74
N VAL A 44 23.99 -4.18 10.65
CA VAL A 44 23.30 -3.87 9.40
C VAL A 44 23.28 -2.37 9.17
N PRO A 45 23.66 -1.87 7.97
CA PRO A 45 23.63 -0.45 7.64
C PRO A 45 22.21 0.15 7.83
N LEU A 46 22.18 1.37 8.34
CA LEU A 46 20.94 2.15 8.52
C LEU A 46 20.88 3.27 7.49
N LEU A 47 19.72 3.42 6.84
CA LEU A 47 19.46 4.54 5.92
C LEU A 47 18.60 5.60 6.63
N PRO A 48 18.87 6.91 6.40
CA PRO A 48 18.01 7.97 6.88
C PRO A 48 16.57 7.77 6.39
N ALA A 49 15.60 7.95 7.30
CA ALA A 49 14.20 7.63 7.01
C ALA A 49 13.67 8.30 5.72
N ARG A 50 13.94 9.60 5.53
CA ARG A 50 13.50 10.35 4.35
C ARG A 50 14.00 9.74 3.04
N ILE A 51 15.30 9.43 2.97
CA ILE A 51 15.94 8.85 1.78
C ILE A 51 15.38 7.44 1.54
N ALA A 52 15.27 6.63 2.58
CA ALA A 52 14.75 5.28 2.48
C ALA A 52 13.30 5.26 1.97
N TRP A 53 12.41 6.09 2.54
CA TRP A 53 11.03 6.21 2.10
C TRP A 53 10.93 6.73 0.67
N PHE A 54 11.70 7.74 0.30
CA PHE A 54 11.73 8.26 -1.08
C PHE A 54 12.12 7.18 -2.09
N LEU A 55 13.27 6.52 -1.86
CA LEU A 55 13.81 5.55 -2.82
C LEU A 55 12.99 4.26 -2.91
N GLN A 56 12.35 3.81 -1.82
CA GLN A 56 11.56 2.59 -1.86
C GLN A 56 10.19 2.76 -2.53
N GLU A 57 9.56 3.94 -2.42
CA GLU A 57 8.26 4.21 -3.03
C GLU A 57 8.37 4.69 -4.50
N LEU A 58 9.50 5.30 -4.85
CA LEU A 58 9.77 5.84 -6.20
C LEU A 58 9.52 4.84 -7.33
N PRO A 59 9.91 3.55 -7.25
CA PRO A 59 9.68 2.59 -8.33
C PRO A 59 8.20 2.42 -8.71
N SER A 60 7.29 2.35 -7.74
CA SER A 60 5.84 2.25 -8.02
C SER A 60 5.35 3.47 -8.78
N PHE A 61 5.81 4.67 -8.41
CA PHE A 61 5.47 5.91 -9.13
C PHE A 61 6.02 5.92 -10.56
N VAL A 62 7.32 5.63 -10.73
CA VAL A 62 7.98 5.67 -12.05
C VAL A 62 7.38 4.64 -12.99
N VAL A 63 7.11 3.42 -12.50
CA VAL A 63 6.49 2.35 -13.32
C VAL A 63 5.09 2.78 -13.78
N SER A 64 4.25 3.26 -12.87
CA SER A 64 2.87 3.63 -13.22
C SER A 64 2.81 4.83 -14.17
N VAL A 65 3.59 5.88 -13.92
CA VAL A 65 3.68 7.05 -14.82
C VAL A 65 4.31 6.68 -16.15
N GLY A 66 5.37 5.87 -16.15
CA GLY A 66 6.00 5.37 -17.38
C GLY A 66 5.02 4.58 -18.24
N MET A 67 4.22 3.71 -17.64
CA MET A 67 3.17 2.98 -18.34
C MET A 67 2.08 3.92 -18.90
N LEU A 68 1.64 4.93 -18.15
CA LEU A 68 0.70 5.96 -18.63
C LEU A 68 1.25 6.74 -19.83
N ALA A 69 2.54 7.08 -19.81
CA ALA A 69 3.18 7.90 -20.83
C ALA A 69 3.52 7.13 -22.12
N TRP A 70 3.88 5.84 -21.97
CA TRP A 70 4.41 5.04 -23.09
C TRP A 70 3.34 4.35 -23.93
N GLN A 71 2.13 4.15 -23.39
CA GLN A 71 1.09 3.37 -24.08
C GLN A 71 0.43 4.12 -25.23
N PRO A 72 0.22 3.46 -26.40
CA PRO A 72 -0.64 4.00 -27.45
C PRO A 72 -2.06 4.21 -26.90
N ARG A 73 -2.62 5.40 -27.12
CA ARG A 73 -3.99 5.77 -26.68
C ARG A 73 -5.09 4.81 -27.14
N SER A 74 -4.83 4.00 -28.17
CA SER A 74 -5.74 3.01 -28.71
C SER A 74 -5.88 1.72 -27.89
N LEU A 75 -4.91 1.44 -26.98
CA LEU A 75 -4.90 0.22 -26.15
C LEU A 75 -5.41 0.45 -24.74
N PHE A 76 -5.56 1.71 -24.32
CA PHE A 76 -5.83 2.08 -22.95
C PHE A 76 -7.07 2.96 -22.88
N GLY A 77 -8.20 2.35 -22.56
CA GLY A 77 -9.49 3.05 -22.40
C GLY A 77 -9.49 4.03 -21.22
N PRO A 78 -10.42 5.00 -21.22
CA PRO A 78 -10.52 6.02 -20.18
C PRO A 78 -10.56 5.47 -18.73
N PRO A 79 -11.30 4.38 -18.40
CA PRO A 79 -11.31 3.84 -17.05
C PRO A 79 -9.93 3.41 -16.55
N GLY A 80 -9.17 2.69 -17.37
CA GLY A 80 -7.82 2.24 -17.03
C GLY A 80 -6.87 3.42 -16.76
N ASN A 81 -6.94 4.48 -17.58
CA ASN A 81 -6.16 5.71 -17.39
C ASN A 81 -6.46 6.38 -16.05
N VAL A 82 -7.74 6.49 -15.69
CA VAL A 82 -8.17 7.09 -14.43
C VAL A 82 -7.67 6.25 -13.24
N LEU A 83 -7.86 4.94 -13.29
CA LEU A 83 -7.46 4.03 -12.22
C LEU A 83 -5.94 3.99 -12.03
N LEU A 84 -5.17 3.92 -13.12
CA LEU A 84 -3.70 3.99 -13.03
C LEU A 84 -3.22 5.39 -12.61
N GLY A 85 -3.96 6.43 -12.99
CA GLY A 85 -3.75 7.81 -12.53
C GLY A 85 -3.94 7.94 -11.00
N LEU A 86 -4.99 7.35 -10.44
CA LEU A 86 -5.22 7.30 -8.99
C LEU A 86 -4.10 6.56 -8.25
N PHE A 87 -3.69 5.41 -8.77
CA PHE A 87 -2.54 4.67 -8.24
C PHE A 87 -1.25 5.51 -8.28
N SER A 88 -1.00 6.19 -9.39
CA SER A 88 0.15 7.08 -9.54
C SER A 88 0.09 8.28 -8.58
N ALA A 89 -1.10 8.86 -8.36
CA ALA A 89 -1.30 9.96 -7.43
C ALA A 89 -1.02 9.56 -5.98
N HIS A 90 -1.46 8.35 -5.56
CA HIS A 90 -1.10 7.80 -4.25
C HIS A 90 0.43 7.71 -4.10
N TYR A 91 1.13 7.09 -5.05
CA TYR A 91 2.59 6.95 -4.98
C TYR A 91 3.34 8.27 -5.17
N PHE A 92 2.77 9.26 -5.87
CA PHE A 92 3.29 10.63 -5.86
C PHE A 92 3.28 11.22 -4.45
N GLN A 93 2.16 11.11 -3.76
CA GLN A 93 2.02 11.59 -2.39
C GLN A 93 3.00 10.86 -1.45
N ARG A 94 3.15 9.54 -1.58
CA ARG A 94 4.07 8.73 -0.76
C ARG A 94 5.53 9.07 -1.03
N THR A 95 5.90 9.23 -2.32
CA THR A 95 7.28 9.45 -2.75
C THR A 95 7.74 10.88 -2.46
N PHE A 96 6.95 11.89 -2.83
CA PHE A 96 7.42 13.28 -2.82
C PHE A 96 6.94 14.09 -1.62
N ILE A 97 5.76 13.78 -1.06
CA ILE A 97 5.22 14.53 0.06
C ILE A 97 5.54 13.83 1.39
N TYR A 98 5.09 12.59 1.56
CA TYR A 98 5.26 11.86 2.81
C TYR A 98 6.74 11.63 3.14
N SER A 99 7.56 11.21 2.18
CA SER A 99 8.98 10.94 2.39
C SER A 99 9.75 12.17 2.89
N LEU A 100 9.43 13.37 2.34
CA LEU A 100 10.08 14.62 2.74
C LEU A 100 9.62 15.12 4.11
N LEU A 101 8.36 14.87 4.47
CA LEU A 101 7.77 15.31 5.73
C LEU A 101 8.01 14.34 6.89
N THR A 102 8.39 13.09 6.60
CA THR A 102 8.57 12.09 7.65
C THR A 102 9.70 12.45 8.63
N ARG A 103 9.41 12.24 9.93
CA ARG A 103 10.38 12.38 11.04
C ARG A 103 10.68 11.03 11.68
N GLY A 104 10.55 9.95 10.90
CA GLY A 104 10.77 8.57 11.35
C GLY A 104 12.23 8.28 11.73
N ARG A 105 12.44 7.18 12.45
CA ARG A 105 13.78 6.64 12.72
C ARG A 105 14.39 6.03 11.46
N PRO A 106 15.73 5.95 11.35
CA PRO A 106 16.40 5.28 10.24
C PRO A 106 15.89 3.84 10.03
N LEU A 107 15.87 3.40 8.77
CA LEU A 107 15.49 2.03 8.37
C LEU A 107 16.74 1.18 8.17
N SER A 108 16.67 -0.11 8.54
CA SER A 108 17.72 -1.05 8.18
C SER A 108 17.70 -1.32 6.66
N ALA A 109 18.88 -1.52 6.07
CA ALA A 109 19.03 -1.80 4.64
C ALA A 109 18.21 -3.02 4.20
N VAL A 110 18.06 -4.04 5.06
CA VAL A 110 17.24 -5.23 4.75
C VAL A 110 15.76 -4.88 4.59
N ILE A 111 15.20 -4.04 5.49
CA ILE A 111 13.81 -3.60 5.39
C ILE A 111 13.63 -2.74 4.15
N PHE A 112 14.56 -1.81 3.90
CA PHE A 112 14.56 -0.97 2.71
C PHE A 112 14.52 -1.81 1.42
N LEU A 113 15.41 -2.79 1.26
CA LEU A 113 15.47 -3.66 0.08
C LEU A 113 14.17 -4.48 -0.12
N ARG A 114 13.60 -5.02 0.97
CA ARG A 114 12.33 -5.74 0.91
C ARG A 114 11.18 -4.85 0.49
N ALA A 115 11.09 -3.64 1.04
CA ALA A 115 10.07 -2.66 0.69
C ALA A 115 10.22 -2.19 -0.77
N THR A 116 11.45 -1.94 -1.22
CA THR A 116 11.73 -1.57 -2.62
C THR A 116 11.31 -2.68 -3.59
N ALA A 117 11.69 -3.94 -3.31
CA ALA A 117 11.29 -5.09 -4.13
C ALA A 117 9.76 -5.25 -4.17
N PHE A 118 9.09 -5.06 -3.04
CA PHE A 118 7.63 -5.04 -2.96
C PHE A 118 7.02 -3.92 -3.82
N CYS A 119 7.52 -2.69 -3.73
CA CYS A 119 7.03 -1.55 -4.51
C CYS A 119 7.24 -1.77 -6.02
N ILE A 120 8.37 -2.33 -6.44
CA ILE A 120 8.59 -2.70 -7.85
C ILE A 120 7.57 -3.76 -8.28
N GLY A 121 7.45 -4.85 -7.54
CA GLY A 121 6.56 -5.97 -7.89
C GLY A 121 5.09 -5.56 -7.93
N ASN A 122 4.62 -4.83 -6.92
CA ASN A 122 3.24 -4.35 -6.89
C ASN A 122 2.96 -3.30 -7.96
N GLY A 123 3.88 -2.34 -8.16
CA GLY A 123 3.75 -1.33 -9.22
C GLY A 123 3.64 -1.96 -10.62
N LEU A 124 4.51 -2.93 -10.92
CA LEU A 124 4.45 -3.68 -12.17
C LEU A 124 3.15 -4.49 -12.31
N LEU A 125 2.72 -5.18 -11.24
CA LEU A 125 1.52 -6.01 -11.27
C LEU A 125 0.26 -5.19 -11.54
N GLN A 126 0.08 -4.08 -10.81
CA GLN A 126 -1.10 -3.21 -10.96
C GLN A 126 -1.10 -2.52 -12.33
N ALA A 127 0.03 -1.92 -12.73
CA ALA A 127 0.13 -1.22 -14.00
C ALA A 127 0.00 -2.18 -15.19
N TYR A 128 0.65 -3.34 -15.16
CA TYR A 128 0.53 -4.36 -16.20
C TYR A 128 -0.91 -4.84 -16.37
N TYR A 129 -1.59 -5.16 -15.27
CA TYR A 129 -2.98 -5.60 -15.32
C TYR A 129 -3.88 -4.53 -15.94
N LEU A 130 -3.81 -3.29 -15.47
CA LEU A 130 -4.67 -2.21 -15.96
C LEU A 130 -4.44 -1.89 -17.43
N VAL A 131 -3.19 -1.97 -17.89
CA VAL A 131 -2.81 -1.61 -19.26
C VAL A 131 -3.10 -2.72 -20.26
N TYR A 132 -2.86 -3.98 -19.87
CA TYR A 132 -2.87 -5.09 -20.84
C TYR A 132 -3.98 -6.12 -20.63
N CYS A 133 -4.61 -6.15 -19.47
CA CYS A 133 -5.56 -7.19 -19.10
C CYS A 133 -6.95 -6.66 -18.74
N ALA A 134 -7.07 -5.40 -18.33
CA ALA A 134 -8.34 -4.86 -17.86
C ALA A 134 -9.23 -4.44 -19.03
N GLU A 135 -10.48 -4.88 -19.00
CA GLU A 135 -11.55 -4.44 -19.90
C GLU A 135 -12.70 -3.90 -19.05
N TYR A 136 -13.17 -2.70 -19.36
CA TYR A 136 -14.23 -2.03 -18.60
C TYR A 136 -15.43 -1.72 -19.51
N PRO A 137 -16.68 -1.97 -19.05
CA PRO A 137 -17.87 -1.58 -19.78
C PRO A 137 -18.03 -0.05 -19.82
N GLU A 138 -18.78 0.46 -20.81
CA GLU A 138 -19.00 1.91 -20.97
C GLU A 138 -19.72 2.53 -19.78
N GLU A 139 -20.54 1.75 -19.05
CA GLU A 139 -21.31 2.19 -17.88
C GLU A 139 -20.46 2.38 -16.62
N TRP A 140 -19.18 1.98 -16.63
CA TRP A 140 -18.29 2.04 -15.46
C TRP A 140 -18.26 3.43 -14.78
N TYR A 141 -18.38 4.51 -15.56
CA TYR A 141 -18.36 5.87 -15.04
C TYR A 141 -19.57 6.28 -14.21
N THR A 142 -20.71 5.61 -14.35
CA THR A 142 -21.97 6.00 -13.71
C THR A 142 -22.10 5.48 -12.28
N ASP A 143 -21.35 4.44 -11.89
CA ASP A 143 -21.54 3.71 -10.64
C ASP A 143 -20.53 4.03 -9.52
N VAL A 144 -19.53 4.88 -9.77
CA VAL A 144 -18.46 5.17 -8.79
C VAL A 144 -18.78 6.40 -7.93
N ARG A 145 -18.94 6.22 -6.58
CA ARG A 145 -19.13 7.30 -5.59
C ARG A 145 -18.17 7.16 -4.41
N PHE A 146 -17.59 8.28 -3.92
CA PHE A 146 -16.65 8.32 -2.79
C PHE A 146 -17.07 9.27 -1.66
N SER A 147 -16.72 8.95 -0.38
CA SER A 147 -17.00 9.79 0.81
C SER A 147 -15.87 9.69 1.85
N PHE A 148 -15.55 10.81 2.54
CA PHE A 148 -14.50 10.89 3.57
C PHE A 148 -14.94 11.57 4.89
N GLY A 149 -14.28 11.23 6.03
CA GLY A 149 -14.51 11.86 7.35
C GLY A 149 -13.45 11.50 8.42
N GLY A 150 -13.40 12.23 9.55
CA GLY A 150 -12.32 12.16 10.55
C GLY A 150 -12.44 11.05 11.60
N LEU A 151 -11.44 10.17 11.72
CA LEU A 151 -11.44 8.93 12.53
C LEU A 151 -10.46 8.92 13.72
N PHE A 152 -9.54 9.91 13.81
CA PHE A 152 -8.49 9.91 14.85
C PHE A 152 -8.99 10.01 16.29
N THR A 153 -10.25 10.43 16.49
CA THR A 153 -10.85 10.51 17.83
C THR A 153 -11.09 9.12 18.44
N TYR A 154 -11.34 8.12 17.61
CA TYR A 154 -11.82 6.79 18.05
C TYR A 154 -10.78 5.68 17.97
N VAL A 155 -9.74 5.83 17.14
CA VAL A 155 -8.75 4.78 16.89
C VAL A 155 -7.32 5.30 16.89
N SER A 156 -6.38 4.43 17.28
CA SER A 156 -4.94 4.72 17.33
C SER A 156 -4.30 4.74 15.95
N GLY A 157 -4.81 3.95 15.01
CA GLY A 157 -4.31 3.72 13.67
C GLY A 157 -5.21 4.30 12.59
N ALA A 158 -5.75 5.52 12.76
CA ALA A 158 -6.66 6.12 11.79
C ALA A 158 -6.04 6.30 10.39
N ASN A 159 -4.74 6.58 10.31
CA ASN A 159 -3.99 6.62 9.05
C ASN A 159 -3.93 5.24 8.37
N PHE A 160 -3.75 4.16 9.14
CA PHE A 160 -3.77 2.80 8.61
C PHE A 160 -5.16 2.40 8.13
N LEU A 161 -6.20 2.78 8.87
CA LEU A 161 -7.58 2.54 8.45
C LEU A 161 -7.90 3.31 7.16
N GLY A 162 -7.46 4.58 7.04
CA GLY A 162 -7.62 5.37 5.83
C GLY A 162 -6.98 4.71 4.62
N GLU A 163 -5.75 4.23 4.73
CA GLU A 163 -5.02 3.55 3.66
C GLU A 163 -5.67 2.19 3.31
N ILE A 164 -6.18 1.44 4.29
CA ILE A 164 -6.95 0.21 4.05
C ILE A 164 -8.24 0.50 3.26
N ILE A 165 -9.00 1.53 3.65
CA ILE A 165 -10.23 1.93 2.96
C ILE A 165 -9.92 2.40 1.53
N GLU A 166 -8.85 3.16 1.33
CA GLU A 166 -8.38 3.61 0.02
C GLU A 166 -8.14 2.42 -0.91
N TRP A 167 -7.35 1.41 -0.47
CA TRP A 167 -7.04 0.25 -1.29
C TRP A 167 -8.22 -0.71 -1.47
N MET A 168 -9.11 -0.82 -0.50
CA MET A 168 -10.38 -1.54 -0.69
C MET A 168 -11.27 -0.85 -1.71
N GLY A 169 -11.40 0.47 -1.65
CA GLY A 169 -12.13 1.27 -2.65
C GLY A 169 -11.51 1.14 -4.04
N TYR A 170 -10.19 1.18 -4.13
CA TYR A 170 -9.46 0.95 -5.39
C TYR A 170 -9.70 -0.45 -5.94
N ALA A 171 -9.69 -1.50 -5.10
CA ALA A 171 -9.97 -2.87 -5.50
C ALA A 171 -11.41 -3.03 -6.04
N LEU A 172 -12.39 -2.38 -5.41
CA LEU A 172 -13.76 -2.35 -5.89
C LEU A 172 -13.89 -1.59 -7.21
N ALA A 173 -13.23 -0.45 -7.36
CA ALA A 173 -13.26 0.34 -8.59
C ALA A 173 -12.58 -0.37 -9.77
N THR A 174 -11.46 -1.04 -9.54
CA THR A 174 -10.74 -1.80 -10.58
C THR A 174 -11.38 -3.15 -10.88
N TRP A 175 -12.16 -3.69 -9.94
CA TRP A 175 -12.76 -5.04 -9.98
C TRP A 175 -11.77 -6.11 -10.45
N SER A 176 -10.54 -6.07 -9.90
CA SER A 176 -9.43 -6.88 -10.37
C SER A 176 -8.80 -7.74 -9.30
N VAL A 177 -8.43 -8.98 -9.65
CA VAL A 177 -7.74 -9.92 -8.72
C VAL A 177 -6.45 -9.33 -8.16
N PRO A 178 -5.57 -8.65 -8.94
CA PRO A 178 -4.38 -8.01 -8.39
C PRO A 178 -4.69 -6.94 -7.34
N ALA A 179 -5.71 -6.09 -7.57
CA ALA A 179 -6.06 -5.05 -6.63
C ALA A 179 -6.70 -5.62 -5.35
N PHE A 180 -7.55 -6.64 -5.45
CA PHE A 180 -8.09 -7.35 -4.28
C PHE A 180 -6.98 -8.04 -3.48
N ALA A 181 -6.01 -8.69 -4.13
CA ALA A 181 -4.87 -9.31 -3.45
C ALA A 181 -4.01 -8.26 -2.73
N PHE A 182 -3.79 -7.11 -3.35
CA PHE A 182 -3.06 -6.01 -2.73
C PHE A 182 -3.82 -5.38 -1.56
N ALA A 183 -5.12 -5.14 -1.70
CA ALA A 183 -5.97 -4.64 -0.61
C ALA A 183 -6.00 -5.61 0.58
N PHE A 184 -6.09 -6.92 0.33
CA PHE A 184 -5.99 -7.96 1.36
C PHE A 184 -4.63 -7.96 2.05
N PHE A 185 -3.53 -7.90 1.30
CA PHE A 185 -2.18 -7.76 1.86
C PHE A 185 -2.08 -6.51 2.76
N THR A 186 -2.58 -5.37 2.28
CA THR A 186 -2.57 -4.10 3.02
C THR A 186 -3.37 -4.20 4.31
N LEU A 187 -4.57 -4.79 4.27
CA LEU A 187 -5.40 -5.04 5.46
C LEU A 187 -4.64 -5.89 6.50
N CYS A 188 -4.03 -6.98 6.09
CA CYS A 188 -3.26 -7.86 6.99
C CYS A 188 -2.04 -7.13 7.57
N PHE A 189 -1.27 -6.46 6.75
CA PHE A 189 -0.05 -5.77 7.16
C PHE A 189 -0.33 -4.58 8.06
N LEU A 190 -1.19 -3.65 7.64
CA LEU A 190 -1.51 -2.45 8.40
C LEU A 190 -2.38 -2.75 9.64
N GLY A 191 -3.27 -3.73 9.55
CA GLY A 191 -4.02 -4.21 10.71
C GLY A 191 -3.12 -4.71 11.83
N MET A 192 -2.12 -5.52 11.49
CA MET A 192 -1.11 -5.97 12.46
C MET A 192 -0.27 -4.81 12.99
N GLN A 193 0.12 -3.85 12.17
CA GLN A 193 0.83 -2.65 12.62
C GLN A 193 -0.03 -1.81 13.59
N ALA A 194 -1.31 -1.60 13.28
CA ALA A 194 -2.24 -0.88 14.15
C ALA A 194 -2.36 -1.56 15.53
N PHE A 195 -2.49 -2.89 15.56
CA PHE A 195 -2.53 -3.66 16.79
C PHE A 195 -1.28 -3.47 17.65
N TYR A 196 -0.09 -3.60 17.07
CA TYR A 196 1.16 -3.40 17.81
C TYR A 196 1.38 -1.95 18.23
N HIS A 197 0.96 -0.97 17.42
CA HIS A 197 0.98 0.44 17.79
C HIS A 197 0.08 0.75 18.96
N HIS A 198 -1.14 0.22 18.98
CA HIS A 198 -2.07 0.37 20.10
C HIS A 198 -1.50 -0.21 21.39
N ARG A 199 -1.00 -1.45 21.35
CA ARG A 199 -0.34 -2.08 22.49
C ARG A 199 0.88 -1.29 23.00
N PHE A 200 1.65 -0.71 22.11
CA PHE A 200 2.77 0.15 22.47
C PHE A 200 2.28 1.40 23.23
N TYR A 201 1.23 2.08 22.74
CA TYR A 201 0.69 3.26 23.43
C TYR A 201 0.14 2.95 24.81
N LEU A 202 -0.60 1.86 24.96
CA LEU A 202 -1.11 1.41 26.27
C LEU A 202 -0.01 1.12 27.27
N LYS A 203 1.18 0.70 26.83
CA LYS A 203 2.32 0.44 27.71
C LYS A 203 3.12 1.70 28.05
N MET A 204 3.26 2.61 27.09
CA MET A 204 4.15 3.77 27.23
C MET A 204 3.49 4.97 27.92
N PHE A 205 2.19 5.15 27.78
CA PHE A 205 1.46 6.31 28.29
C PHE A 205 0.41 5.90 29.29
N LYS A 206 0.60 6.28 30.58
CA LYS A 206 -0.33 5.95 31.66
C LYS A 206 -1.72 6.56 31.46
N ASP A 207 -1.77 7.76 30.87
CA ASP A 207 -3.00 8.52 30.62
C ASP A 207 -3.60 8.28 29.22
N TYR A 208 -3.16 7.22 28.53
CA TYR A 208 -3.71 6.91 27.20
C TYR A 208 -5.17 6.46 27.31
N PRO A 209 -6.09 7.06 26.52
CA PRO A 209 -7.51 6.73 26.61
C PRO A 209 -7.78 5.24 26.31
N LYS A 210 -8.22 4.49 27.30
CA LYS A 210 -8.50 3.05 27.21
C LYS A 210 -9.69 2.72 26.29
N SER A 211 -10.54 3.72 26.01
CA SER A 211 -11.68 3.60 25.09
C SER A 211 -11.27 3.54 23.61
N ARG A 212 -10.08 4.06 23.26
CA ARG A 212 -9.57 3.97 21.89
C ARG A 212 -9.29 2.53 21.49
N LYS A 213 -9.60 2.21 20.25
CA LYS A 213 -9.33 0.91 19.62
C LYS A 213 -8.08 0.95 18.74
N ALA A 214 -7.62 -0.20 18.27
CA ALA A 214 -6.42 -0.28 17.44
C ALA A 214 -6.65 0.30 16.04
N LEU A 215 -7.73 -0.13 15.38
CA LEU A 215 -8.01 0.15 13.97
C LEU A 215 -9.48 0.47 13.70
N ILE A 216 -10.42 -0.37 14.12
CA ILE A 216 -11.84 -0.20 13.83
C ILE A 216 -12.52 0.44 15.04
N PRO A 217 -13.20 1.61 14.88
CA PRO A 217 -13.91 2.26 15.98
C PRO A 217 -14.83 1.30 16.72
N PHE A 218 -14.79 1.32 18.03
CA PHE A 218 -15.61 0.53 18.96
C PHE A 218 -15.41 -0.99 18.94
N ILE A 219 -14.73 -1.56 17.93
CA ILE A 219 -14.58 -3.02 17.75
C ILE A 219 -13.14 -3.47 18.01
N PHE A 220 -12.18 -2.97 17.23
CA PHE A 220 -10.79 -3.48 17.21
C PHE A 220 -9.74 -2.38 17.15
#